data_60ccafc26926a15608f263d155e0c221
#
_entry.id   60ccafc26926a15608f263d155e0c221
#
_cell.length_a   1.000
_cell.length_b   1.000
_cell.length_c   1.000
_cell.angle_alpha   90.00
_cell.angle_beta   90.00
_cell.angle_gamma   90.00
#
_symmetry.space_group_name_H-M   'P 1'
#
loop_
_entity.id
_entity.type
_entity.pdbx_description
1 polymer ?
#
loop_
_entity_poly.entity_id
_entity_poly.type
_entity_poly.pdbx_seq_one_letter_code
_entity_poly.pdbx_strand_id
1 'polypeptide(L)'
;DYLCIVGNNGAGKTTLLKILIGLLTPTHGEIIRSDEVKLKNYGYLPQKRFIQSDFPASVIEVVSSGCISTRKGLATLALFSFLRERRHARHSLKIAGIEDLEKRSFMELSGGQQQKVLLARALCASDTMLFLDEPITGLDPSARGNFYDVLDRLNKEEEVTIITVSHDITEGIDRANKVLWLREDEHFLGSPDEYRKEVSRK
;
A
#
# COMPACT_ATOMS: atom_id res chain seq x y z
N ASP A 1 -11.35 -3.49 -6.46
CA ASP A 1 -11.92 -2.35 -5.72
C ASP A 1 -10.84 -1.38 -5.27
N TYR A 2 -11.18 -0.08 -5.20
CA TYR A 2 -10.32 0.97 -4.66
C TYR A 2 -11.09 1.76 -3.60
N LEU A 3 -10.73 1.60 -2.31
CA LEU A 3 -11.28 2.33 -1.18
C LEU A 3 -10.33 3.45 -0.73
N CYS A 4 -10.83 4.69 -0.69
CA CYS A 4 -10.11 5.82 -0.10
C CYS A 4 -10.68 6.16 1.28
N ILE A 5 -9.84 6.11 2.32
CA ILE A 5 -10.18 6.50 3.69
C ILE A 5 -9.72 7.93 3.92
N VAL A 6 -10.65 8.83 4.18
CA VAL A 6 -10.41 10.26 4.40
C VAL A 6 -10.92 10.71 5.77
N GLY A 7 -10.50 11.88 6.22
CA GLY A 7 -10.93 12.47 7.50
C GLY A 7 -9.85 13.37 8.07
N ASN A 8 -10.18 14.14 9.10
CA ASN A 8 -9.28 15.06 9.78
C ASN A 8 -8.08 14.34 10.43
N ASN A 9 -7.04 15.11 10.76
CA ASN A 9 -5.95 14.59 11.58
C ASN A 9 -6.50 14.14 12.94
N GLY A 10 -6.08 12.96 13.37
CA GLY A 10 -6.60 12.37 14.60
C GLY A 10 -7.90 11.57 14.48
N ALA A 11 -8.59 11.58 13.34
CA ALA A 11 -9.85 10.84 13.14
C ALA A 11 -9.71 9.29 13.18
N GLY A 12 -8.51 8.77 13.41
CA GLY A 12 -8.30 7.33 13.56
C GLY A 12 -8.04 6.56 12.26
N LYS A 13 -7.81 7.22 11.11
CA LYS A 13 -7.58 6.57 9.81
C LYS A 13 -6.50 5.49 9.84
N THR A 14 -5.29 5.84 10.25
CA THR A 14 -4.15 4.92 10.40
C THR A 14 -4.43 3.82 11.43
N THR A 15 -5.15 4.14 12.51
CA THR A 15 -5.57 3.17 13.53
C THR A 15 -6.52 2.15 12.94
N LEU A 16 -7.55 2.59 12.22
CA LEU A 16 -8.48 1.71 11.52
C LEU A 16 -7.74 0.81 10.52
N LEU A 17 -6.84 1.38 9.72
CA LEU A 17 -6.06 0.61 8.75
C LEU A 17 -5.21 -0.46 9.45
N LYS A 18 -4.53 -0.13 10.56
CA LYS A 18 -3.75 -1.08 11.37
C LYS A 18 -4.62 -2.17 12.01
N ILE A 19 -5.85 -1.86 12.41
CA ILE A 19 -6.82 -2.84 12.90
C ILE A 19 -7.23 -3.78 11.76
N LEU A 20 -7.54 -3.26 10.57
CA LEU A 20 -7.92 -4.06 9.41
C LEU A 20 -6.84 -5.07 9.01
N ILE A 21 -5.57 -4.69 9.09
CA ILE A 21 -4.44 -5.59 8.78
C ILE A 21 -4.00 -6.46 9.97
N GLY A 22 -4.64 -6.31 11.14
CA GLY A 22 -4.34 -7.12 12.32
C GLY A 22 -3.07 -6.72 13.08
N LEU A 23 -2.54 -5.52 12.86
CA LEU A 23 -1.44 -4.94 13.64
C LEU A 23 -1.91 -4.36 14.98
N LEU A 24 -3.20 -4.06 15.11
CA LEU A 24 -3.85 -3.62 16.34
C LEU A 24 -5.12 -4.44 16.57
N THR A 25 -5.42 -4.73 17.82
CA THR A 25 -6.68 -5.36 18.22
C THR A 25 -7.73 -4.27 18.47
N PRO A 26 -8.96 -4.39 17.96
CA PRO A 26 -10.02 -3.44 18.28
C PRO A 26 -10.39 -3.54 19.77
N THR A 27 -10.67 -2.39 20.40
CA THR A 27 -11.11 -2.34 21.81
C THR A 27 -12.52 -2.90 21.96
N HIS A 28 -13.38 -2.66 20.97
CA HIS A 28 -14.76 -3.16 20.88
C HIS A 28 -15.08 -3.55 19.44
N GLY A 29 -16.07 -4.42 19.26
CA GLY A 29 -16.47 -4.92 17.95
C GLY A 29 -15.59 -6.03 17.41
N GLU A 30 -15.84 -6.45 16.17
CA GLU A 30 -15.11 -7.52 15.51
C GLU A 30 -14.87 -7.20 14.04
N ILE A 31 -13.86 -7.85 13.46
CA ILE A 31 -13.58 -7.78 12.02
C ILE A 31 -14.02 -9.10 11.40
N ILE A 32 -15.04 -9.04 10.58
CA ILE A 32 -15.52 -10.19 9.81
C ILE A 32 -14.80 -10.19 8.46
N ARG A 33 -14.14 -11.29 8.12
CA ARG A 33 -13.44 -11.48 6.84
C ARG A 33 -14.06 -12.64 6.10
N SER A 34 -14.21 -12.51 4.79
CA SER A 34 -14.56 -13.65 3.95
C SER A 34 -13.42 -14.68 3.97
N ASP A 35 -13.74 -15.95 3.68
CA ASP A 35 -12.76 -17.04 3.62
C ASP A 35 -11.65 -16.80 2.57
N GLU A 36 -11.94 -15.98 1.57
CA GLU A 36 -11.02 -15.61 0.50
C GLU A 36 -9.95 -14.61 0.98
N VAL A 37 -10.26 -13.79 2.00
CA VAL A 37 -9.37 -12.76 2.54
C VAL A 37 -8.66 -13.29 3.80
N LYS A 38 -7.53 -13.95 3.63
CA LYS A 38 -6.68 -14.37 4.77
C LYS A 38 -5.77 -13.23 5.20
N LEU A 39 -5.61 -13.02 6.52
CA LEU A 39 -4.73 -12.01 7.13
C LEU A 39 -3.27 -11.99 6.61
N LYS A 40 -2.85 -13.07 5.92
CA LYS A 40 -1.47 -13.22 5.43
C LYS A 40 -1.30 -12.81 3.97
N ASN A 41 -2.36 -12.37 3.30
CA ASN A 41 -2.35 -12.09 1.87
C ASN A 41 -2.63 -10.61 1.59
N TYR A 42 -1.90 -9.70 2.24
CA TYR A 42 -1.94 -8.27 1.92
C TYR A 42 -0.55 -7.67 1.92
N GLY A 43 -0.34 -6.68 1.06
CA GLY A 43 0.81 -5.81 1.11
C GLY A 43 0.51 -4.57 1.94
N TYR A 44 1.48 -4.10 2.72
CA TYR A 44 1.32 -2.89 3.53
C TYR A 44 2.45 -1.90 3.28
N LEU A 45 2.07 -0.67 2.96
CA LEU A 45 2.96 0.47 2.84
C LEU A 45 2.63 1.46 3.96
N PRO A 46 3.47 1.54 5.00
CA PRO A 46 3.27 2.44 6.14
C PRO A 46 3.63 3.89 5.83
N GLN A 47 3.01 4.84 6.54
CA GLN A 47 3.27 6.27 6.43
C GLN A 47 4.73 6.64 6.69
N LYS A 48 5.36 6.03 7.71
CA LYS A 48 6.77 6.28 8.03
C LYS A 48 7.68 5.35 7.25
N ARG A 49 8.72 5.90 6.64
CA ARG A 49 9.79 5.12 6.02
C ARG A 49 10.61 4.46 7.12
N PHE A 50 10.42 3.16 7.33
CA PHE A 50 11.18 2.38 8.34
C PHE A 50 12.59 1.99 7.87
N ILE A 51 12.97 2.32 6.65
CA ILE A 51 14.32 2.05 6.19
C ILE A 51 15.21 3.15 6.73
N GLN A 52 16.10 2.79 7.66
CA GLN A 52 17.11 3.70 8.19
C GLN A 52 17.92 4.27 7.02
N SER A 53 18.19 5.58 7.08
CA SER A 53 18.90 6.31 6.04
C SER A 53 20.29 5.75 5.71
N ASP A 54 20.86 4.92 6.57
CA ASP A 54 22.22 4.39 6.46
C ASP A 54 22.25 2.89 6.12
N PHE A 55 21.10 2.27 5.79
CA PHE A 55 21.06 0.84 5.47
C PHE A 55 21.47 0.58 4.01
N PRO A 56 22.65 -0.02 3.76
CA PRO A 56 23.21 -0.18 2.42
C PRO A 56 22.58 -1.37 1.69
N ALA A 57 21.24 -1.29 1.42
CA ALA A 57 20.56 -2.31 0.66
C ALA A 57 20.33 -1.87 -0.79
N SER A 58 20.49 -2.79 -1.72
CA SER A 58 20.04 -2.62 -3.09
C SER A 58 18.51 -2.65 -3.17
N VAL A 59 17.97 -2.05 -4.22
CA VAL A 59 16.52 -2.03 -4.49
C VAL A 59 15.93 -3.45 -4.47
N ILE A 60 16.58 -4.41 -5.12
CA ILE A 60 16.08 -5.80 -5.15
C ILE A 60 16.05 -6.45 -3.77
N GLU A 61 16.98 -6.13 -2.87
CA GLU A 61 16.99 -6.65 -1.50
C GLU A 61 15.86 -6.06 -0.68
N VAL A 62 15.62 -4.75 -0.81
CA VAL A 62 14.46 -4.09 -0.18
C VAL A 62 13.16 -4.73 -0.64
N VAL A 63 12.95 -4.89 -1.95
CA VAL A 63 11.71 -5.48 -2.49
C VAL A 63 11.57 -6.94 -2.09
N SER A 64 12.65 -7.75 -2.19
CA SER A 64 12.62 -9.16 -1.79
C SER A 64 12.29 -9.37 -0.32
N SER A 65 12.61 -8.39 0.55
CA SER A 65 12.23 -8.46 1.97
C SER A 65 10.72 -8.53 2.19
N GLY A 66 9.91 -8.05 1.26
CA GLY A 66 8.46 -8.18 1.27
C GLY A 66 7.98 -9.62 1.11
N CYS A 67 8.70 -10.43 0.34
CA CYS A 67 8.35 -11.84 0.09
C CYS A 67 8.63 -12.78 1.27
N ILE A 68 9.34 -12.34 2.31
CA ILE A 68 9.78 -13.19 3.44
C ILE A 68 8.60 -13.74 4.24
N SER A 69 7.48 -13.01 4.30
CA SER A 69 6.28 -13.45 5.04
C SER A 69 5.63 -14.70 4.44
N THR A 70 5.96 -15.08 3.20
CA THR A 70 5.42 -16.26 2.52
C THR A 70 6.23 -17.52 2.78
N ARG A 71 7.32 -17.45 3.55
CA ARG A 71 8.19 -18.60 3.86
C ARG A 71 7.47 -19.61 4.75
N LYS A 72 6.99 -20.68 4.13
CA LYS A 72 6.60 -21.92 4.82
C LYS A 72 7.48 -23.04 4.24
N GLY A 73 8.43 -23.56 5.00
CA GLY A 73 9.15 -24.77 4.58
C GLY A 73 10.56 -24.94 5.15
N LEU A 74 11.02 -26.19 5.18
CA LEU A 74 12.31 -26.63 5.69
C LEU A 74 13.50 -26.00 4.92
N ALA A 75 14.62 -25.82 5.64
CA ALA A 75 15.85 -25.19 5.16
C ALA A 75 16.45 -25.76 3.85
N THR A 76 16.13 -27.00 3.50
CA THR A 76 16.60 -27.68 2.28
C THR A 76 16.05 -27.08 0.98
N LEU A 77 15.02 -26.26 1.03
CA LEU A 77 14.44 -25.55 -0.13
C LEU A 77 14.87 -24.07 -0.21
N ALA A 78 15.82 -23.65 0.61
CA ALA A 78 16.20 -22.23 0.74
C ALA A 78 16.69 -21.62 -0.59
N LEU A 79 17.43 -22.37 -1.41
CA LEU A 79 17.91 -21.85 -2.71
C LEU A 79 16.76 -21.67 -3.71
N PHE A 80 15.82 -22.61 -3.76
CA PHE A 80 14.64 -22.48 -4.64
C PHE A 80 13.70 -21.38 -4.17
N SER A 81 13.52 -21.19 -2.86
CA SER A 81 12.73 -20.09 -2.33
C SER A 81 13.36 -18.73 -2.64
N PHE A 82 14.68 -18.60 -2.51
CA PHE A 82 15.41 -17.38 -2.85
C PHE A 82 15.28 -16.99 -4.33
N LEU A 83 15.41 -17.96 -5.25
CA LEU A 83 15.23 -17.70 -6.68
C LEU A 83 13.78 -17.31 -7.02
N ARG A 84 12.81 -17.94 -6.36
CA ARG A 84 11.39 -17.60 -6.49
C ARG A 84 11.10 -16.19 -5.96
N GLU A 85 11.60 -15.86 -4.78
CA GLU A 85 11.46 -14.52 -4.17
C GLU A 85 12.04 -13.43 -5.07
N ARG A 86 13.24 -13.63 -5.62
CA ARG A 86 13.84 -12.69 -6.58
C ARG A 86 13.03 -12.55 -7.87
N ARG A 87 12.39 -13.61 -8.33
CA ARG A 87 11.50 -13.54 -9.50
C ARG A 87 10.26 -12.68 -9.19
N HIS A 88 9.63 -12.91 -8.03
CA HIS A 88 8.50 -12.09 -7.56
C HIS A 88 8.91 -10.64 -7.37
N ALA A 89 10.06 -10.38 -6.75
CA ALA A 89 10.57 -9.03 -6.56
C ALA A 89 10.79 -8.30 -7.89
N ARG A 90 11.38 -8.96 -8.91
CA ARG A 90 11.53 -8.39 -10.25
C ARG A 90 10.20 -8.11 -10.93
N HIS A 91 9.23 -9.00 -10.77
CA HIS A 91 7.89 -8.77 -11.27
C HIS A 91 7.26 -7.53 -10.64
N SER A 92 7.35 -7.40 -9.30
CA SER A 92 6.87 -6.21 -8.59
C SER A 92 7.59 -4.93 -9.00
N LEU A 93 8.91 -4.98 -9.26
CA LEU A 93 9.68 -3.84 -9.80
C LEU A 93 9.20 -3.43 -11.19
N LYS A 94 8.91 -4.40 -12.04
CA LYS A 94 8.37 -4.15 -13.39
C LYS A 94 6.99 -3.49 -13.32
N ILE A 95 6.10 -3.98 -12.46
CA ILE A 95 4.77 -3.38 -12.25
C ILE A 95 4.93 -1.94 -11.73
N ALA A 96 5.85 -1.68 -10.81
CA ALA A 96 6.13 -0.34 -10.30
C ALA A 96 6.87 0.57 -11.31
N GLY A 97 7.33 0.05 -12.46
CA GLY A 97 8.04 0.77 -13.52
C GLY A 97 9.40 1.30 -13.05
N ILE A 98 10.18 0.47 -12.35
CA ILE A 98 11.49 0.78 -11.79
C ILE A 98 12.47 -0.41 -11.86
N GLU A 99 12.30 -1.31 -12.81
CA GLU A 99 13.16 -2.48 -12.99
C GLU A 99 14.60 -2.13 -13.32
N ASP A 100 14.83 -1.00 -13.96
CA ASP A 100 16.16 -0.45 -14.27
C ASP A 100 16.98 -0.08 -13.02
N LEU A 101 16.28 0.12 -11.88
CA LEU A 101 16.90 0.47 -10.61
C LEU A 101 17.26 -0.75 -9.74
N GLU A 102 17.02 -1.98 -10.19
CA GLU A 102 17.15 -3.23 -9.42
C GLU A 102 18.45 -3.31 -8.60
N LYS A 103 19.56 -2.89 -9.19
CA LYS A 103 20.91 -3.00 -8.61
C LYS A 103 21.38 -1.73 -7.89
N ARG A 104 20.65 -0.64 -7.99
CA ARG A 104 21.02 0.62 -7.31
C ARG A 104 20.85 0.51 -5.80
N SER A 105 21.63 1.29 -5.08
CA SER A 105 21.40 1.50 -3.65
C SER A 105 20.07 2.23 -3.45
N PHE A 106 19.24 1.76 -2.51
CA PHE A 106 17.99 2.43 -2.14
C PHE A 106 18.22 3.88 -1.70
N MET A 107 19.38 4.16 -1.10
CA MET A 107 19.79 5.46 -0.60
C MET A 107 20.00 6.50 -1.70
N GLU A 108 20.44 6.07 -2.89
CA GLU A 108 20.73 6.95 -4.03
C GLU A 108 19.48 7.37 -4.80
N LEU A 109 18.31 6.85 -4.41
CA LEU A 109 17.06 7.09 -5.12
C LEU A 109 16.40 8.40 -4.68
N SER A 110 15.72 9.06 -5.64
CA SER A 110 14.81 10.16 -5.32
C SER A 110 13.66 9.69 -4.43
N GLY A 111 13.00 10.62 -3.71
CA GLY A 111 11.87 10.29 -2.85
C GLY A 111 10.75 9.54 -3.57
N GLY A 112 10.43 9.91 -4.80
CA GLY A 112 9.44 9.22 -5.61
C GLY A 112 9.86 7.81 -6.02
N GLN A 113 11.15 7.62 -6.38
CA GLN A 113 11.69 6.30 -6.67
C GLN A 113 11.69 5.41 -5.42
N GLN A 114 12.11 5.93 -4.27
CA GLN A 114 12.03 5.20 -3.00
C GLN A 114 10.59 4.76 -2.68
N GLN A 115 9.62 5.64 -2.92
CA GLN A 115 8.22 5.31 -2.68
C GLN A 115 7.72 4.19 -3.60
N LYS A 116 8.13 4.19 -4.87
CA LYS A 116 7.84 3.09 -5.81
C LYS A 116 8.51 1.77 -5.39
N VAL A 117 9.73 1.83 -4.84
CA VAL A 117 10.40 0.63 -4.28
C VAL A 117 9.62 0.07 -3.09
N LEU A 118 9.12 0.94 -2.20
CA LEU A 118 8.30 0.52 -1.06
C LEU A 118 6.94 -0.07 -1.51
N LEU A 119 6.34 0.48 -2.57
CA LEU A 119 5.16 -0.10 -3.19
C LEU A 119 5.46 -1.48 -3.79
N ALA A 120 6.56 -1.63 -4.53
CA ALA A 120 7.00 -2.91 -5.08
C ALA A 120 7.27 -3.95 -3.96
N ARG A 121 7.82 -3.52 -2.82
CA ARG A 121 7.97 -4.35 -1.63
C ARG A 121 6.62 -4.83 -1.07
N ALA A 122 5.63 -3.94 -1.01
CA ALA A 122 4.28 -4.31 -0.57
C ALA A 122 3.64 -5.31 -1.56
N LEU A 123 3.79 -5.10 -2.87
CA LEU A 123 3.35 -6.02 -3.92
C LEU A 123 4.03 -7.40 -3.83
N CYS A 124 5.31 -7.44 -3.45
CA CYS A 124 6.02 -8.71 -3.25
C CYS A 124 5.43 -9.52 -2.08
N ALA A 125 4.81 -8.86 -1.10
CA ALA A 125 4.09 -9.52 -0.02
C ALA A 125 2.71 -10.03 -0.45
N SER A 126 2.03 -9.32 -1.34
CA SER A 126 0.72 -9.70 -1.90
C SER A 126 0.42 -8.93 -3.18
N ASP A 127 -0.07 -9.66 -4.17
CA ASP A 127 -0.56 -9.16 -5.45
C ASP A 127 -2.10 -9.05 -5.53
N THR A 128 -2.80 -9.29 -4.43
CA THR A 128 -4.27 -9.28 -4.39
C THR A 128 -4.84 -8.08 -3.65
N MET A 129 -4.20 -7.64 -2.57
CA MET A 129 -4.69 -6.54 -1.72
C MET A 129 -3.55 -5.70 -1.15
N LEU A 130 -3.65 -4.39 -1.29
CA LEU A 130 -2.71 -3.40 -0.77
C LEU A 130 -3.38 -2.45 0.23
N PHE A 131 -2.70 -2.23 1.34
CA PHE A 131 -3.04 -1.19 2.31
C PHE A 131 -1.94 -0.12 2.28
N LEU A 132 -2.33 1.13 2.00
CA LEU A 132 -1.41 2.24 1.80
C LEU A 132 -1.75 3.36 2.80
N ASP A 133 -0.81 3.67 3.68
CA ASP A 133 -0.98 4.71 4.70
C ASP A 133 -0.25 5.98 4.27
N GLU A 134 -0.99 6.96 3.75
CA GLU A 134 -0.48 8.22 3.21
C GLU A 134 0.68 8.07 2.20
N PRO A 135 0.50 7.28 1.14
CA PRO A 135 1.60 6.85 0.29
C PRO A 135 2.29 7.97 -0.49
N ILE A 136 1.65 9.11 -0.68
CA ILE A 136 2.15 10.24 -1.49
C ILE A 136 2.67 11.41 -0.66
N THR A 137 2.63 11.31 0.67
CA THR A 137 3.07 12.39 1.54
C THR A 137 4.55 12.70 1.33
N GLY A 138 4.85 13.98 1.06
CA GLY A 138 6.21 14.47 0.82
C GLY A 138 6.75 14.21 -0.59
N LEU A 139 5.92 13.76 -1.53
CA LEU A 139 6.28 13.68 -2.95
C LEU A 139 5.99 15.01 -3.66
N ASP A 140 6.84 15.35 -4.62
CA ASP A 140 6.57 16.44 -5.56
C ASP A 140 5.39 16.10 -6.50
N PRO A 141 4.75 17.11 -7.15
CA PRO A 141 3.56 16.88 -7.98
C PRO A 141 3.78 15.85 -9.11
N SER A 142 4.95 15.85 -9.76
CA SER A 142 5.26 14.91 -10.83
C SER A 142 5.37 13.48 -10.29
N ALA A 143 6.07 13.28 -9.16
CA ALA A 143 6.21 11.99 -8.51
C ALA A 143 4.85 11.44 -8.01
N ARG A 144 3.93 12.33 -7.53
CA ARG A 144 2.56 11.96 -7.15
C ARG A 144 1.77 11.42 -8.34
N GLY A 145 1.72 12.16 -9.46
CA GLY A 145 1.04 11.72 -10.68
C GLY A 145 1.53 10.33 -11.12
N ASN A 146 2.84 10.19 -11.25
CA ASN A 146 3.47 8.92 -11.61
C ASN A 146 3.17 7.77 -10.61
N PHE A 147 3.02 8.07 -9.33
CA PHE A 147 2.67 7.06 -8.32
C PHE A 147 1.21 6.63 -8.45
N TYR A 148 0.30 7.58 -8.64
CA TYR A 148 -1.10 7.28 -8.88
C TYR A 148 -1.34 6.49 -10.17
N ASP A 149 -0.58 6.78 -11.25
CA ASP A 149 -0.68 6.02 -12.50
C ASP A 149 -0.32 4.54 -12.29
N VAL A 150 0.64 4.25 -11.38
CA VAL A 150 0.96 2.88 -10.99
C VAL A 150 -0.20 2.26 -10.21
N LEU A 151 -0.82 2.98 -9.27
CA LEU A 151 -1.98 2.48 -8.52
C LEU A 151 -3.18 2.21 -9.41
N ASP A 152 -3.45 3.10 -10.38
CA ASP A 152 -4.54 2.93 -11.36
C ASP A 152 -4.34 1.67 -12.19
N ARG A 153 -3.11 1.43 -12.67
CA ARG A 153 -2.79 0.22 -13.41
C ARG A 153 -2.96 -1.03 -12.56
N LEU A 154 -2.46 -1.01 -11.32
CA LEU A 154 -2.62 -2.11 -10.38
C LEU A 154 -4.09 -2.45 -10.14
N ASN A 155 -4.94 -1.44 -9.96
CA ASN A 155 -6.35 -1.67 -9.69
C ASN A 155 -7.15 -2.10 -10.93
N LYS A 156 -6.88 -1.48 -12.10
CA LYS A 156 -7.68 -1.68 -13.33
C LYS A 156 -7.21 -2.84 -14.18
N GLU A 157 -5.88 -3.08 -14.27
CA GLU A 157 -5.29 -4.09 -15.14
C GLU A 157 -4.91 -5.37 -14.40
N GLU A 158 -4.39 -5.21 -13.16
CA GLU A 158 -3.94 -6.36 -12.33
C GLU A 158 -5.00 -6.77 -11.29
N GLU A 159 -6.16 -6.11 -11.27
CA GLU A 159 -7.30 -6.38 -10.38
C GLU A 159 -6.96 -6.33 -8.87
N VAL A 160 -5.88 -5.64 -8.48
CA VAL A 160 -5.47 -5.50 -7.10
C VAL A 160 -6.47 -4.64 -6.33
N THR A 161 -6.96 -5.12 -5.21
CA THR A 161 -7.76 -4.32 -4.28
C THR A 161 -6.86 -3.35 -3.53
N ILE A 162 -7.19 -2.05 -3.57
CA ILE A 162 -6.43 -0.99 -2.92
C ILE A 162 -7.26 -0.36 -1.81
N ILE A 163 -6.68 -0.26 -0.62
CA ILE A 163 -7.23 0.50 0.51
C ILE A 163 -6.19 1.54 0.89
N THR A 164 -6.49 2.81 0.64
CA THR A 164 -5.56 3.91 0.92
C THR A 164 -6.12 4.86 1.95
N VAL A 165 -5.26 5.30 2.87
CA VAL A 165 -5.50 6.49 3.71
C VAL A 165 -4.87 7.68 3.00
N SER A 166 -5.65 8.74 2.76
CA SER A 166 -5.16 9.94 2.09
C SER A 166 -5.61 11.20 2.82
N HIS A 167 -4.71 12.19 2.88
CA HIS A 167 -5.05 13.58 3.19
C HIS A 167 -5.38 14.38 1.94
N ASP A 168 -4.95 13.90 0.78
CA ASP A 168 -5.28 14.53 -0.50
C ASP A 168 -6.69 14.08 -0.91
N ILE A 169 -7.65 14.98 -0.60
CA ILE A 169 -9.08 14.74 -0.79
C ILE A 169 -9.46 14.73 -2.27
N THR A 170 -8.69 15.40 -3.14
CA THR A 170 -9.01 15.52 -4.55
C THR A 170 -8.54 14.31 -5.36
N GLU A 171 -7.24 14.12 -5.50
CA GLU A 171 -6.71 13.10 -6.41
C GLU A 171 -6.99 11.66 -5.94
N GLY A 172 -6.95 11.40 -4.63
CA GLY A 172 -7.21 10.07 -4.08
C GLY A 172 -8.68 9.64 -4.20
N ILE A 173 -9.62 10.58 -4.01
CA ILE A 173 -11.05 10.32 -4.13
C ILE A 173 -11.47 10.11 -5.58
N ASP A 174 -10.93 10.89 -6.51
CA ASP A 174 -11.30 10.82 -7.93
C ASP A 174 -10.97 9.44 -8.55
N ARG A 175 -10.03 8.72 -7.98
CA ARG A 175 -9.59 7.39 -8.44
C ARG A 175 -10.27 6.24 -7.71
N ALA A 176 -10.91 6.51 -6.57
CA ALA A 176 -11.55 5.49 -5.75
C ALA A 176 -12.93 5.08 -6.29
N ASN A 177 -13.31 3.82 -6.04
CA ASN A 177 -14.70 3.36 -6.26
C ASN A 177 -15.57 3.69 -5.03
N LYS A 178 -14.94 3.69 -3.85
CA LYS A 178 -15.61 3.96 -2.57
C LYS A 178 -14.77 4.90 -1.71
N VAL A 179 -15.47 5.71 -0.91
CA VAL A 179 -14.87 6.64 0.05
C VAL A 179 -15.43 6.32 1.43
N LEU A 180 -14.55 6.08 2.39
CA LEU A 180 -14.88 6.03 3.80
C LEU A 180 -14.41 7.33 4.45
N TRP A 181 -15.36 8.16 4.86
CA TRP A 181 -15.07 9.40 5.57
C TRP A 181 -15.24 9.19 7.08
N LEU A 182 -14.13 9.25 7.80
CA LEU A 182 -14.10 9.16 9.26
C LEU A 182 -14.22 10.55 9.88
N ARG A 183 -15.19 10.70 10.79
CA ARG A 183 -15.46 11.88 11.64
C ARG A 183 -15.53 11.43 13.09
N GLU A 184 -15.52 12.37 14.03
CA GLU A 184 -15.52 12.08 15.48
C GLU A 184 -16.77 11.31 15.90
N ASP A 185 -17.96 11.75 15.47
CA ASP A 185 -19.24 11.17 15.90
C ASP A 185 -19.95 10.35 14.80
N GLU A 186 -19.53 10.48 13.56
CA GLU A 186 -20.19 9.86 12.42
C GLU A 186 -19.17 9.35 11.41
N HIS A 187 -19.56 8.38 10.64
CA HIS A 187 -18.79 7.97 9.47
C HIS A 187 -19.73 7.81 8.27
N PHE A 188 -19.17 8.06 7.10
CA PHE A 188 -19.85 7.92 5.84
C PHE A 188 -19.10 6.92 4.96
N LEU A 189 -19.83 6.01 4.34
CA LEU A 189 -19.30 5.10 3.31
C LEU A 189 -20.19 5.19 2.07
N GLY A 190 -19.62 5.57 0.93
CA GLY A 190 -20.36 5.69 -0.31
C GLY A 190 -19.44 5.90 -1.52
N SER A 191 -20.03 6.26 -2.64
CA SER A 191 -19.29 6.64 -3.85
C SER A 191 -18.63 8.02 -3.70
N PRO A 192 -17.62 8.37 -4.54
CA PRO A 192 -17.05 9.69 -4.59
C PRO A 192 -18.09 10.82 -4.80
N ASP A 193 -19.10 10.57 -5.62
CA ASP A 193 -20.15 11.58 -5.90
C ASP A 193 -21.08 11.79 -4.70
N GLU A 194 -21.42 10.72 -3.98
CA GLU A 194 -22.20 10.82 -2.74
C GLU A 194 -21.39 11.55 -1.65
N TYR A 195 -20.09 11.26 -1.54
CA TYR A 195 -19.20 11.97 -0.63
C TYR A 195 -19.16 13.46 -0.91
N ARG A 196 -19.00 13.90 -2.18
CA ARG A 196 -19.00 15.33 -2.56
C ARG A 196 -20.31 16.03 -2.19
N LYS A 197 -21.44 15.33 -2.39
CA LYS A 197 -22.76 15.86 -1.98
C LYS A 197 -22.87 16.01 -0.47
N GLU A 198 -22.34 15.04 0.28
CA GLU A 198 -22.37 15.06 1.75
C GLU A 198 -21.50 16.18 2.33
N VAL A 199 -20.32 16.42 1.74
CA VAL A 199 -19.44 17.55 2.11
C VAL A 199 -20.09 18.90 1.83
N SER A 200 -20.81 19.03 0.70
CA SER A 200 -21.45 20.28 0.27
C SER A 200 -22.70 20.64 1.11
N ARG A 201 -23.25 19.70 1.90
CA ARG A 201 -24.43 19.92 2.76
C ARG A 201 -24.08 20.46 4.14
N LYS A 202 -22.80 20.53 4.46
CA LYS A 202 -22.28 20.99 5.77
C LYS A 202 -21.44 22.25 5.66
#